data_ccd09af712b776729e365937ecb2b619
#
_entry.id   ccd09af712b776729e365937ecb2b619
#
_cell.length_a   1.000
_cell.length_b   1.000
_cell.length_c   1.000
_cell.angle_alpha   90.00
_cell.angle_beta   90.00
_cell.angle_gamma   90.00
#
_symmetry.space_group_name_H-M   'P 1'
#
loop_
_entity.id
_entity.type
_entity.pdbx_description
1 polymer ?
#
loop_
_entity_poly.entity_id
_entity_poly.type
_entity_poly.pdbx_seq_one_letter_code
_entity_poly.pdbx_strand_id
1 'polypeptide(L)'
;MKHNRKDHVQNGYQIAPDHILEVKDLNVHINVDDYDLHAVRGVNFSLKKGETLGLVGESGCGKSVTSKEVLGINPSNCKGTGQILYRTKSGKVLNLLELNQDGAVYRAIRGSEISMIFQEPMTAFSPLYTIGNQLAEIILLHDPKATKASARERVLEMLKKVGIANPEKRIDQYPHEFSGGMLQRALIAMMLCCNPDLLIADEPTTALDVTIQAQILELMRSLQKEFGMSILFITHDLGTVANMCDNVAVMYLGEIVEYGTVHQIFHNPQHPYTKGLLRSLPKMNESREPANKKSRVFLGENEDFF
;
A
#
# COMPACT_ATOMS: atom_id res chain seq x y z
N MET A 1 -21.13 20.27 4.05
CA MET A 1 -21.83 19.73 5.25
C MET A 1 -20.99 18.59 5.79
N LYS A 2 -20.32 18.76 6.95
CA LYS A 2 -19.56 17.71 7.61
C LYS A 2 -20.56 16.66 8.10
N HIS A 3 -20.54 15.47 7.49
CA HIS A 3 -21.34 14.35 7.98
C HIS A 3 -20.72 13.92 9.32
N ASN A 4 -21.37 14.29 10.40
CA ASN A 4 -21.05 13.86 11.76
C ASN A 4 -21.54 12.40 11.90
N ARG A 5 -20.83 11.42 11.25
CA ARG A 5 -21.06 10.01 11.53
C ARG A 5 -20.57 9.78 12.97
N LYS A 6 -21.46 9.45 13.86
CA LYS A 6 -21.10 8.90 15.18
C LYS A 6 -20.38 7.59 14.93
N ASP A 7 -19.32 7.28 15.69
CA ASP A 7 -18.66 5.99 15.67
C ASP A 7 -19.67 4.88 16.08
N HIS A 8 -20.44 4.40 15.13
CA HIS A 8 -21.28 3.23 15.32
C HIS A 8 -20.42 2.00 15.07
N VAL A 9 -19.68 1.58 16.09
CA VAL A 9 -18.96 0.30 16.04
C VAL A 9 -19.98 -0.81 16.19
N GLN A 10 -20.52 -1.31 15.09
CA GLN A 10 -21.33 -2.54 15.13
C GLN A 10 -20.45 -3.71 15.57
N ASN A 11 -20.87 -4.41 16.61
CA ASN A 11 -20.25 -5.65 17.05
C ASN A 11 -20.90 -6.80 16.27
N GLY A 12 -20.08 -7.68 15.68
CA GLY A 12 -20.61 -8.89 15.04
C GLY A 12 -20.00 -9.25 13.69
N TYR A 13 -19.12 -8.39 13.14
CA TYR A 13 -18.38 -8.74 11.94
C TYR A 13 -17.41 -9.89 12.22
N GLN A 14 -17.33 -10.82 11.28
CA GLN A 14 -16.40 -11.94 11.32
C GLN A 14 -15.65 -12.05 9.99
N ILE A 15 -14.38 -12.36 10.08
CA ILE A 15 -13.52 -12.74 8.96
C ILE A 15 -12.84 -14.07 9.29
N ALA A 16 -12.31 -14.76 8.29
CA ALA A 16 -11.58 -16.00 8.51
C ALA A 16 -10.50 -15.82 9.59
N PRO A 17 -10.25 -16.81 10.48
CA PRO A 17 -9.34 -16.64 11.62
C PRO A 17 -7.91 -16.24 11.25
N ASP A 18 -7.47 -16.68 10.09
CA ASP A 18 -6.13 -16.40 9.52
C ASP A 18 -6.08 -15.08 8.71
N HIS A 19 -7.21 -14.41 8.48
CA HIS A 19 -7.26 -13.14 7.76
C HIS A 19 -7.09 -11.93 8.68
N ILE A 20 -6.41 -10.91 8.17
CA ILE A 20 -6.28 -9.59 8.79
C ILE A 20 -7.22 -8.57 8.14
N LEU A 21 -7.41 -8.69 6.82
CA LEU A 21 -8.24 -7.78 6.02
C LEU A 21 -9.10 -8.59 5.06
N GLU A 22 -10.39 -8.27 4.98
CA GLU A 22 -11.29 -8.73 3.92
C GLU A 22 -12.05 -7.55 3.35
N VAL A 23 -11.99 -7.38 2.04
CA VAL A 23 -12.75 -6.39 1.27
C VAL A 23 -13.86 -7.13 0.54
N LYS A 24 -15.10 -6.66 0.70
CA LYS A 24 -16.29 -7.30 0.13
C LYS A 24 -17.16 -6.27 -0.58
N ASP A 25 -17.38 -6.52 -1.86
CA ASP A 25 -18.21 -5.70 -2.74
C ASP A 25 -17.89 -4.19 -2.61
N LEU A 26 -16.59 -3.86 -2.59
CA LEU A 26 -16.16 -2.48 -2.46
C LEU A 26 -16.44 -1.73 -3.75
N ASN A 27 -17.26 -0.70 -3.63
CA ASN A 27 -17.53 0.26 -4.70
C ASN A 27 -17.09 1.64 -4.25
N VAL A 28 -16.37 2.39 -5.10
CA VAL A 28 -15.98 3.77 -4.81
C VAL A 28 -16.36 4.65 -5.98
N HIS A 29 -17.18 5.66 -5.69
CA HIS A 29 -17.59 6.71 -6.61
C HIS A 29 -16.86 8.01 -6.31
N ILE A 30 -16.39 8.69 -7.34
CA ILE A 30 -15.69 9.97 -7.24
C ILE A 30 -16.53 11.02 -7.99
N ASN A 31 -17.05 11.99 -7.25
CA ASN A 31 -17.75 13.11 -7.85
C ASN A 31 -16.73 14.14 -8.37
N VAL A 32 -16.68 14.32 -9.68
CA VAL A 32 -15.84 15.34 -10.34
C VAL A 32 -16.79 16.27 -11.12
N ASP A 33 -16.98 17.46 -10.60
CA ASP A 33 -17.94 18.44 -11.13
C ASP A 33 -19.36 17.82 -11.30
N ASP A 34 -19.82 17.67 -12.55
CA ASP A 34 -21.13 17.08 -12.86
C ASP A 34 -21.07 15.57 -13.18
N TYR A 35 -19.90 14.95 -13.06
CA TYR A 35 -19.69 13.54 -13.40
C TYR A 35 -19.49 12.68 -12.15
N ASP A 36 -20.15 11.52 -12.13
CA ASP A 36 -19.94 10.47 -11.12
C ASP A 36 -19.07 9.36 -11.73
N LEU A 37 -17.78 9.35 -11.38
CA LEU A 37 -16.84 8.34 -11.82
C LEU A 37 -16.89 7.13 -10.89
N HIS A 38 -17.34 5.97 -11.37
CA HIS A 38 -17.28 4.70 -10.65
C HIS A 38 -15.88 4.11 -10.75
N ALA A 39 -14.99 4.52 -9.84
CA ALA A 39 -13.55 4.23 -9.89
C ALA A 39 -13.20 2.83 -9.38
N VAL A 40 -13.99 2.25 -8.46
CA VAL A 40 -13.84 0.89 -7.92
C VAL A 40 -15.20 0.21 -7.96
N ARG A 41 -15.26 -0.99 -8.53
CA ARG A 41 -16.51 -1.65 -8.95
C ARG A 41 -16.58 -3.06 -8.38
N GLY A 42 -17.29 -3.24 -7.25
CA GLY A 42 -17.54 -4.54 -6.66
C GLY A 42 -16.27 -5.35 -6.31
N VAL A 43 -15.22 -4.67 -5.85
CA VAL A 43 -13.91 -5.29 -5.58
C VAL A 43 -13.99 -6.20 -4.36
N ASN A 44 -13.45 -7.43 -4.53
CA ASN A 44 -13.38 -8.44 -3.48
C ASN A 44 -11.95 -9.00 -3.39
N PHE A 45 -11.35 -8.97 -2.21
CA PHE A 45 -10.09 -9.66 -1.92
C PHE A 45 -9.92 -9.86 -0.41
N SER A 46 -8.99 -10.73 -0.05
CA SER A 46 -8.60 -10.95 1.34
C SER A 46 -7.10 -11.01 1.50
N LEU A 47 -6.61 -10.61 2.66
CA LEU A 47 -5.21 -10.68 3.03
C LEU A 47 -5.07 -11.47 4.34
N LYS A 48 -4.24 -12.50 4.30
CA LYS A 48 -3.92 -13.29 5.49
C LYS A 48 -2.86 -12.61 6.34
N LYS A 49 -2.86 -12.97 7.61
CA LYS A 49 -1.84 -12.50 8.56
C LYS A 49 -0.45 -12.95 8.13
N GLY A 50 0.49 -12.02 8.12
CA GLY A 50 1.89 -12.27 7.79
C GLY A 50 2.17 -12.49 6.29
N GLU A 51 1.15 -12.51 5.42
CA GLU A 51 1.31 -12.64 3.97
C GLU A 51 1.38 -11.26 3.27
N THR A 52 1.89 -11.29 2.05
CA THR A 52 1.85 -10.14 1.13
C THR A 52 0.86 -10.40 0.01
N LEU A 53 -0.13 -9.51 -0.14
CA LEU A 53 -1.03 -9.47 -1.28
C LEU A 53 -0.58 -8.37 -2.25
N GLY A 54 -0.29 -8.73 -3.49
CA GLY A 54 -0.05 -7.78 -4.58
C GLY A 54 -1.36 -7.32 -5.21
N LEU A 55 -1.61 -6.01 -5.24
CA LEU A 55 -2.69 -5.40 -6.03
C LEU A 55 -2.07 -4.75 -7.26
N VAL A 56 -2.25 -5.37 -8.43
CA VAL A 56 -1.55 -5.01 -9.66
C VAL A 56 -2.49 -4.59 -10.77
N GLY A 57 -2.00 -3.77 -11.69
CA GLY A 57 -2.76 -3.28 -12.84
C GLY A 57 -2.19 -1.96 -13.37
N GLU A 58 -2.70 -1.48 -14.49
CA GLU A 58 -2.26 -0.22 -15.09
C GLU A 58 -2.56 1.00 -14.22
N SER A 59 -1.87 2.11 -14.52
CA SER A 59 -2.15 3.38 -13.84
C SER A 59 -3.60 3.81 -14.08
N GLY A 60 -4.26 4.31 -13.03
CA GLY A 60 -5.66 4.76 -13.11
C GLY A 60 -6.73 3.65 -12.97
N CYS A 61 -6.37 2.35 -12.86
CA CYS A 61 -7.36 1.29 -12.73
C CYS A 61 -8.05 1.20 -11.33
N GLY A 62 -7.74 2.08 -10.37
CA GLY A 62 -8.43 2.14 -9.07
C GLY A 62 -7.61 1.65 -7.86
N LYS A 63 -6.36 1.15 -8.02
CA LYS A 63 -5.54 0.59 -6.93
C LYS A 63 -5.35 1.54 -5.74
N SER A 64 -4.84 2.75 -6.00
CA SER A 64 -4.59 3.74 -4.94
C SER A 64 -5.88 4.28 -4.32
N VAL A 65 -6.98 4.31 -5.06
CA VAL A 65 -8.30 4.66 -4.51
C VAL A 65 -8.76 3.58 -3.53
N THR A 66 -8.59 2.31 -3.90
CA THR A 66 -8.91 1.14 -3.05
C THR A 66 -8.09 1.16 -1.76
N SER A 67 -6.78 1.37 -1.85
CA SER A 67 -5.89 1.39 -0.68
C SER A 67 -6.17 2.56 0.26
N LYS A 68 -6.42 3.74 -0.29
CA LYS A 68 -6.78 4.93 0.50
C LYS A 68 -8.14 4.76 1.18
N GLU A 69 -9.08 3.99 0.59
CA GLU A 69 -10.35 3.70 1.23
C GLU A 69 -10.18 2.82 2.48
N VAL A 70 -9.23 1.88 2.48
CA VAL A 70 -8.88 1.10 3.67
C VAL A 70 -8.45 2.00 4.83
N LEU A 71 -7.74 3.09 4.55
CA LEU A 71 -7.33 4.08 5.56
C LEU A 71 -8.35 5.19 5.77
N GLY A 72 -9.43 5.26 4.97
CA GLY A 72 -10.40 6.35 5.02
C GLY A 72 -9.76 7.73 4.80
N ILE A 73 -8.79 7.82 3.87
CA ILE A 73 -8.07 9.06 3.52
C ILE A 73 -8.37 9.54 2.10
N ASN A 74 -9.34 8.95 1.43
CA ASN A 74 -9.83 9.47 0.17
C ASN A 74 -10.43 10.88 0.38
N PRO A 75 -10.34 11.77 -0.62
CA PRO A 75 -10.97 13.07 -0.59
C PRO A 75 -12.48 13.00 -0.33
N SER A 76 -13.07 14.07 0.18
CA SER A 76 -14.49 14.13 0.57
C SER A 76 -15.48 13.95 -0.60
N ASN A 77 -15.02 14.12 -1.84
CA ASN A 77 -15.79 13.85 -3.04
C ASN A 77 -15.82 12.35 -3.42
N CYS A 78 -15.10 11.50 -2.68
CA CYS A 78 -15.16 10.04 -2.83
C CYS A 78 -16.21 9.45 -1.88
N LYS A 79 -16.99 8.48 -2.38
CA LYS A 79 -18.00 7.74 -1.59
C LYS A 79 -17.77 6.25 -1.78
N GLY A 80 -17.32 5.59 -0.68
CA GLY A 80 -17.19 4.13 -0.62
C GLY A 80 -18.46 3.46 -0.10
N THR A 81 -18.81 2.30 -0.69
CA THR A 81 -19.85 1.38 -0.21
C THR A 81 -19.33 -0.04 -0.24
N GLY A 82 -20.01 -0.98 0.43
CA GLY A 82 -19.54 -2.35 0.62
C GLY A 82 -18.99 -2.55 2.04
N GLN A 83 -17.98 -3.40 2.20
CA GLN A 83 -17.37 -3.68 3.49
C GLN A 83 -15.84 -3.76 3.38
N ILE A 84 -15.16 -3.14 4.33
CA ILE A 84 -13.72 -3.30 4.57
C ILE A 84 -13.56 -3.79 6.01
N LEU A 85 -13.43 -5.10 6.16
CA LEU A 85 -13.37 -5.76 7.45
C LEU A 85 -11.91 -5.94 7.87
N TYR A 86 -11.53 -5.29 8.96
CA TYR A 86 -10.17 -5.31 9.51
C TYR A 86 -10.17 -5.95 10.91
N ARG A 87 -9.22 -6.84 11.16
CA ARG A 87 -8.98 -7.43 12.49
C ARG A 87 -7.93 -6.63 13.23
N THR A 88 -8.36 -5.97 14.30
CA THR A 88 -7.48 -5.17 15.18
C THR A 88 -6.51 -6.04 15.99
N LYS A 89 -5.48 -5.41 16.56
CA LYS A 89 -4.54 -6.05 17.51
C LYS A 89 -5.25 -6.70 18.71
N SER A 90 -6.41 -6.17 19.11
CA SER A 90 -7.23 -6.75 20.17
C SER A 90 -8.06 -7.97 19.71
N GLY A 91 -8.00 -8.34 18.43
CA GLY A 91 -8.78 -9.43 17.83
C GLY A 91 -10.20 -9.05 17.42
N LYS A 92 -10.65 -7.82 17.67
CA LYS A 92 -11.95 -7.32 17.24
C LYS A 92 -11.96 -7.09 15.73
N VAL A 93 -13.06 -7.43 15.06
CA VAL A 93 -13.26 -7.12 13.63
C VAL A 93 -14.12 -5.88 13.49
N LEU A 94 -13.63 -4.93 12.72
CA LEU A 94 -14.29 -3.65 12.43
C LEU A 94 -14.58 -3.54 10.94
N ASN A 95 -15.73 -2.97 10.57
CA ASN A 95 -15.96 -2.48 9.21
C ASN A 95 -15.47 -1.03 9.12
N LEU A 96 -14.34 -0.82 8.44
CA LEU A 96 -13.70 0.49 8.36
C LEU A 96 -14.55 1.53 7.64
N LEU A 97 -15.41 1.12 6.69
CA LEU A 97 -16.32 2.03 5.97
C LEU A 97 -17.42 2.63 6.87
N GLU A 98 -17.74 2.02 7.99
CA GLU A 98 -18.75 2.52 8.92
C GLU A 98 -18.18 3.49 9.96
N LEU A 99 -16.86 3.54 10.09
CA LEU A 99 -16.21 4.42 11.04
C LEU A 99 -16.23 5.88 10.56
N ASN A 100 -16.31 6.79 11.52
CA ASN A 100 -16.06 8.19 11.24
C ASN A 100 -14.57 8.38 10.91
N GLN A 101 -14.25 8.86 9.71
CA GLN A 101 -12.87 9.08 9.26
C GLN A 101 -12.07 10.03 10.18
N ASP A 102 -12.74 11.01 10.80
CA ASP A 102 -12.15 11.94 11.77
C ASP A 102 -12.36 11.48 13.22
N GLY A 103 -12.94 10.30 13.43
CA GLY A 103 -13.26 9.75 14.74
C GLY A 103 -12.06 9.21 15.52
N ALA A 104 -12.24 9.02 16.81
CA ALA A 104 -11.19 8.53 17.71
C ALA A 104 -10.73 7.12 17.35
N VAL A 105 -11.65 6.25 16.90
CA VAL A 105 -11.35 4.86 16.53
C VAL A 105 -10.43 4.81 15.32
N TYR A 106 -10.73 5.58 14.27
CA TYR A 106 -9.88 5.63 13.08
C TYR A 106 -8.51 6.22 13.37
N ARG A 107 -8.44 7.29 14.19
CA ARG A 107 -7.16 7.89 14.62
C ARG A 107 -6.31 6.93 15.43
N ALA A 108 -6.94 6.06 16.23
CA ALA A 108 -6.22 5.04 16.99
C ALA A 108 -5.66 3.92 16.07
N ILE A 109 -6.31 3.62 14.94
CA ILE A 109 -5.88 2.59 14.00
C ILE A 109 -4.78 3.10 13.06
N ARG A 110 -4.94 4.31 12.50
CA ARG A 110 -3.97 4.90 11.56
C ARG A 110 -2.62 5.12 12.22
N GLY A 111 -1.55 4.61 11.61
CA GLY A 111 -0.18 4.74 12.08
C GLY A 111 0.22 3.75 13.19
N SER A 112 -0.73 3.20 13.95
CA SER A 112 -0.45 2.24 15.01
C SER A 112 -0.76 0.79 14.65
N GLU A 113 -1.84 0.55 13.91
CA GLU A 113 -2.26 -0.79 13.46
C GLU A 113 -2.18 -0.93 11.94
N ILE A 114 -2.57 0.12 11.20
CA ILE A 114 -2.44 0.20 9.74
C ILE A 114 -1.58 1.41 9.41
N SER A 115 -0.47 1.18 8.71
CA SER A 115 0.41 2.22 8.18
C SER A 115 0.44 2.19 6.66
N MET A 116 0.81 3.32 6.02
CA MET A 116 0.88 3.42 4.56
C MET A 116 2.14 4.14 4.11
N ILE A 117 2.88 3.50 3.20
CA ILE A 117 3.95 4.12 2.43
C ILE A 117 3.31 4.69 1.16
N PHE A 118 3.47 6.00 0.94
CA PHE A 118 2.99 6.71 -0.24
C PHE A 118 4.04 6.69 -1.36
N GLN A 119 3.57 6.90 -2.57
CA GLN A 119 4.37 6.84 -3.79
C GLN A 119 5.59 7.81 -3.80
N GLU A 120 5.49 8.97 -3.15
CA GLU A 120 6.54 9.98 -3.14
C GLU A 120 7.11 10.20 -1.72
N PRO A 121 8.31 9.68 -1.40
CA PRO A 121 8.90 9.82 -0.07
C PRO A 121 9.23 11.28 0.31
N MET A 122 9.55 12.12 -0.70
CA MET A 122 9.88 13.53 -0.48
C MET A 122 8.70 14.34 0.07
N THR A 123 7.48 13.99 -0.32
CA THR A 123 6.26 14.69 0.11
C THR A 123 5.80 14.27 1.51
N ALA A 124 6.29 13.13 2.00
CA ALA A 124 5.91 12.59 3.31
C ALA A 124 6.62 13.32 4.48
N PHE A 125 7.77 13.94 4.22
CA PHE A 125 8.53 14.64 5.25
C PHE A 125 8.38 16.15 5.16
N SER A 126 8.16 16.79 6.33
CA SER A 126 8.25 18.24 6.43
C SER A 126 9.71 18.70 6.34
N PRO A 127 10.07 19.66 5.46
CA PRO A 127 11.43 20.15 5.36
C PRO A 127 11.90 20.96 6.59
N LEU A 128 10.97 21.36 7.45
CA LEU A 128 11.22 22.24 8.60
C LEU A 128 11.64 21.50 9.87
N TYR A 129 11.47 20.17 9.92
CA TYR A 129 11.78 19.36 11.09
C TYR A 129 12.79 18.28 10.76
N THR A 130 13.61 17.92 11.76
CA THR A 130 14.57 16.83 11.60
C THR A 130 13.86 15.48 11.42
N ILE A 131 14.55 14.52 10.80
CA ILE A 131 14.03 13.15 10.64
C ILE A 131 13.63 12.55 11.98
N GLY A 132 14.50 12.68 12.99
CA GLY A 132 14.23 12.14 14.32
C GLY A 132 13.00 12.74 15.00
N ASN A 133 12.77 14.04 14.85
CA ASN A 133 11.59 14.68 15.42
C ASN A 133 10.30 14.16 14.81
N GLN A 134 10.27 13.98 13.47
CA GLN A 134 9.08 13.51 12.77
C GLN A 134 8.76 12.04 13.09
N LEU A 135 9.78 11.18 13.19
CA LEU A 135 9.59 9.79 13.59
C LEU A 135 9.16 9.67 15.07
N ALA A 136 9.78 10.47 15.95
CA ALA A 136 9.46 10.46 17.37
C ALA A 136 8.04 10.97 17.66
N GLU A 137 7.54 11.92 16.85
CA GLU A 137 6.18 12.46 16.97
C GLU A 137 5.12 11.34 16.81
N ILE A 138 5.31 10.43 15.84
CA ILE A 138 4.39 9.30 15.64
C ILE A 138 4.36 8.38 16.86
N ILE A 139 5.53 8.09 17.44
CA ILE A 139 5.63 7.27 18.64
C ILE A 139 4.90 7.94 19.80
N LEU A 140 5.14 9.24 20.01
CA LEU A 140 4.52 9.99 21.09
C LEU A 140 3.00 10.14 20.92
N LEU A 141 2.53 10.18 19.67
CA LEU A 141 1.10 10.27 19.34
C LEU A 141 0.35 8.98 19.71
N HIS A 142 0.98 7.82 19.47
CA HIS A 142 0.32 6.52 19.59
C HIS A 142 0.67 5.75 20.88
N ASP A 143 1.71 6.15 21.59
CA ASP A 143 2.12 5.55 22.87
C ASP A 143 2.09 6.57 23.99
N PRO A 144 0.99 6.62 24.77
CA PRO A 144 0.86 7.60 25.88
C PRO A 144 1.90 7.43 26.99
N LYS A 145 2.61 6.29 27.03
CA LYS A 145 3.68 6.03 28.01
C LYS A 145 5.06 6.45 27.49
N ALA A 146 5.18 6.78 26.22
CA ALA A 146 6.44 7.18 25.63
C ALA A 146 6.86 8.56 26.11
N THR A 147 8.13 8.70 26.48
CA THR A 147 8.80 9.97 26.74
C THR A 147 9.60 10.38 25.50
N LYS A 148 10.00 11.66 25.41
CA LYS A 148 10.87 12.12 24.33
C LYS A 148 12.17 11.31 24.25
N ALA A 149 12.73 10.91 25.37
CA ALA A 149 13.95 10.10 25.44
C ALA A 149 13.70 8.69 24.88
N SER A 150 12.67 7.99 25.36
CA SER A 150 12.35 6.63 24.88
C SER A 150 11.90 6.62 23.43
N ALA A 151 11.18 7.65 22.97
CA ALA A 151 10.84 7.79 21.56
C ALA A 151 12.09 7.96 20.68
N ARG A 152 13.07 8.78 21.10
CA ARG A 152 14.33 8.95 20.38
C ARG A 152 15.14 7.64 20.30
N GLU A 153 15.18 6.85 21.38
CA GLU A 153 15.85 5.54 21.38
C GLU A 153 15.20 4.58 20.38
N ARG A 154 13.86 4.48 20.38
CA ARG A 154 13.11 3.65 19.41
C ARG A 154 13.35 4.10 17.98
N VAL A 155 13.42 5.41 17.73
CA VAL A 155 13.77 5.95 16.40
C VAL A 155 15.18 5.54 15.99
N LEU A 156 16.17 5.63 16.89
CA LEU A 156 17.54 5.21 16.59
C LEU A 156 17.61 3.71 16.24
N GLU A 157 16.92 2.87 17.00
CA GLU A 157 16.82 1.44 16.71
C GLU A 157 16.20 1.17 15.35
N MET A 158 15.11 1.88 15.02
CA MET A 158 14.43 1.72 13.75
C MET A 158 15.31 2.19 12.58
N LEU A 159 16.00 3.33 12.70
CA LEU A 159 16.94 3.81 11.70
C LEU A 159 18.11 2.82 11.46
N LYS A 160 18.57 2.13 12.51
CA LYS A 160 19.56 1.03 12.39
C LYS A 160 18.97 -0.15 11.61
N LYS A 161 17.75 -0.57 11.95
CA LYS A 161 17.06 -1.70 11.31
C LYS A 161 16.84 -1.46 9.81
N VAL A 162 16.50 -0.23 9.41
CA VAL A 162 16.35 0.11 7.97
C VAL A 162 17.68 0.37 7.27
N GLY A 163 18.81 0.22 7.97
CA GLY A 163 20.15 0.33 7.38
C GLY A 163 20.61 1.76 7.10
N ILE A 164 20.18 2.75 7.89
CA ILE A 164 20.73 4.10 7.85
C ILE A 164 22.11 4.09 8.55
N ALA A 165 23.15 4.45 7.81
CA ALA A 165 24.49 4.55 8.34
C ALA A 165 24.64 5.75 9.30
N ASN A 166 25.33 5.57 10.44
CA ASN A 166 25.54 6.59 11.48
C ASN A 166 24.23 7.24 11.96
N PRO A 167 23.25 6.45 12.41
CA PRO A 167 21.91 6.94 12.74
C PRO A 167 21.93 7.98 13.87
N GLU A 168 22.91 7.93 14.79
CA GLU A 168 23.12 8.87 15.88
C GLU A 168 23.35 10.33 15.38
N LYS A 169 23.97 10.48 14.21
CA LYS A 169 24.16 11.78 13.54
C LYS A 169 23.00 12.11 12.63
N ARG A 170 22.50 11.11 11.91
CA ARG A 170 21.44 11.28 10.91
C ARG A 170 20.08 11.65 11.51
N ILE A 171 19.81 11.20 12.74
CA ILE A 171 18.56 11.49 13.43
C ILE A 171 18.28 13.00 13.57
N ASP A 172 19.33 13.81 13.71
CA ASP A 172 19.24 15.27 13.88
C ASP A 172 19.33 16.04 12.56
N GLN A 173 19.43 15.35 11.42
CA GLN A 173 19.47 15.94 10.10
C GLN A 173 18.06 16.19 9.52
N TYR A 174 17.98 17.11 8.59
CA TYR A 174 16.79 17.47 7.85
C TYR A 174 16.59 16.58 6.61
N PRO A 175 15.36 16.46 6.07
CA PRO A 175 15.09 15.65 4.89
C PRO A 175 15.96 15.97 3.67
N HIS A 176 16.28 17.25 3.44
CA HIS A 176 17.10 17.69 2.30
C HIS A 176 18.57 17.26 2.38
N GLU A 177 19.03 16.77 3.55
CA GLU A 177 20.38 16.23 3.75
C GLU A 177 20.46 14.73 3.46
N PHE A 178 19.32 14.09 3.14
CA PHE A 178 19.20 12.66 2.83
C PHE A 178 19.16 12.43 1.33
N SER A 179 19.78 11.35 0.85
CA SER A 179 19.54 10.86 -0.52
C SER A 179 18.13 10.27 -0.66
N GLY A 180 17.64 10.13 -1.89
CA GLY A 180 16.31 9.52 -2.13
C GLY A 180 16.14 8.13 -1.50
N GLY A 181 17.14 7.26 -1.62
CA GLY A 181 17.13 5.95 -0.99
C GLY A 181 17.19 6.02 0.54
N MET A 182 17.89 7.00 1.12
CA MET A 182 17.88 7.22 2.57
C MET A 182 16.52 7.74 3.05
N LEU A 183 15.89 8.65 2.32
CA LEU A 183 14.53 9.12 2.63
C LEU A 183 13.51 8.00 2.56
N GLN A 184 13.62 7.11 1.56
CA GLN A 184 12.73 5.96 1.47
C GLN A 184 12.91 5.02 2.67
N ARG A 185 14.14 4.73 3.08
CA ARG A 185 14.44 3.96 4.30
C ARG A 185 13.90 4.65 5.55
N ALA A 186 14.07 5.97 5.66
CA ALA A 186 13.52 6.75 6.77
C ALA A 186 11.98 6.74 6.78
N LEU A 187 11.32 6.78 5.61
CA LEU A 187 9.87 6.66 5.49
C LEU A 187 9.39 5.28 5.94
N ILE A 188 10.08 4.21 5.54
CA ILE A 188 9.79 2.85 6.03
C ILE A 188 9.95 2.80 7.56
N ALA A 189 11.04 3.36 8.09
CA ALA A 189 11.25 3.45 9.54
C ALA A 189 10.09 4.18 10.23
N MET A 190 9.65 5.30 9.68
CA MET A 190 8.55 6.10 10.19
C MET A 190 7.24 5.30 10.24
N MET A 191 6.90 4.58 9.17
CA MET A 191 5.67 3.77 9.09
C MET A 191 5.70 2.55 10.03
N LEU A 192 6.90 2.06 10.39
CA LEU A 192 7.05 0.88 11.24
C LEU A 192 7.32 1.21 12.73
N CYS A 193 7.50 2.47 13.11
CA CYS A 193 7.80 2.89 14.48
C CYS A 193 6.78 2.41 15.53
N CYS A 194 5.52 2.17 15.12
CA CYS A 194 4.44 1.69 16.00
C CYS A 194 4.13 0.20 15.82
N ASN A 195 4.96 -0.55 15.07
CA ASN A 195 4.79 -1.98 14.78
C ASN A 195 3.37 -2.28 14.26
N PRO A 196 2.98 -1.78 13.08
CA PRO A 196 1.67 -2.03 12.51
C PRO A 196 1.49 -3.50 12.13
N ASP A 197 0.26 -4.02 12.23
CA ASP A 197 -0.09 -5.37 11.77
C ASP A 197 -0.31 -5.42 10.25
N LEU A 198 -0.69 -4.27 9.66
CA LEU A 198 -0.89 -4.10 8.23
C LEU A 198 -0.11 -2.90 7.70
N LEU A 199 0.77 -3.15 6.73
CA LEU A 199 1.44 -2.13 5.95
C LEU A 199 0.84 -2.07 4.55
N ILE A 200 0.35 -0.91 4.14
CA ILE A 200 -0.04 -0.62 2.76
C ILE A 200 1.15 0.04 2.09
N ALA A 201 1.67 -0.54 1.02
CA ALA A 201 2.80 -0.01 0.27
C ALA A 201 2.33 0.36 -1.16
N ASP A 202 2.02 1.65 -1.37
CA ASP A 202 1.53 2.17 -2.65
C ASP A 202 2.71 2.65 -3.49
N GLU A 203 3.14 1.83 -4.43
CA GLU A 203 4.29 2.04 -5.32
C GLU A 203 5.58 2.46 -4.57
N PRO A 204 6.02 1.69 -3.57
CA PRO A 204 7.04 2.14 -2.61
C PRO A 204 8.44 2.31 -3.21
N THR A 205 8.66 1.93 -4.44
CA THR A 205 9.96 1.98 -5.13
C THR A 205 9.94 2.82 -6.41
N THR A 206 8.82 3.46 -6.72
CA THR A 206 8.72 4.38 -7.86
C THR A 206 9.69 5.54 -7.65
N ALA A 207 10.37 5.98 -8.70
CA ALA A 207 11.42 7.01 -8.69
C ALA A 207 12.77 6.62 -8.04
N LEU A 208 12.99 5.33 -7.77
CA LEU A 208 14.31 4.82 -7.34
C LEU A 208 15.00 4.09 -8.50
N ASP A 209 16.34 4.13 -8.50
CA ASP A 209 17.11 3.29 -9.43
C ASP A 209 16.95 1.80 -9.09
N VAL A 210 17.18 0.93 -10.10
CA VAL A 210 16.93 -0.52 -10.00
C VAL A 210 17.68 -1.17 -8.83
N THR A 211 18.90 -0.70 -8.54
CA THR A 211 19.72 -1.25 -7.45
C THR A 211 19.14 -0.90 -6.09
N ILE A 212 18.77 0.34 -5.88
CA ILE A 212 18.14 0.80 -4.64
C ILE A 212 16.74 0.17 -4.49
N GLN A 213 15.97 0.04 -5.57
CA GLN A 213 14.69 -0.65 -5.56
C GLN A 213 14.82 -2.08 -4.99
N ALA A 214 15.76 -2.88 -5.53
CA ALA A 214 15.99 -4.25 -5.04
C ALA A 214 16.34 -4.28 -3.55
N GLN A 215 17.21 -3.37 -3.08
CA GLN A 215 17.57 -3.26 -1.66
C GLN A 215 16.37 -2.88 -0.77
N ILE A 216 15.50 -1.99 -1.22
CA ILE A 216 14.29 -1.60 -0.47
C ILE A 216 13.31 -2.76 -0.36
N LEU A 217 13.12 -3.52 -1.43
CA LEU A 217 12.23 -4.68 -1.43
C LEU A 217 12.74 -5.79 -0.50
N GLU A 218 14.04 -6.08 -0.53
CA GLU A 218 14.67 -7.03 0.39
C GLU A 218 14.54 -6.58 1.85
N LEU A 219 14.77 -5.28 2.12
CA LEU A 219 14.55 -4.68 3.43
C LEU A 219 13.10 -4.88 3.89
N MET A 220 12.11 -4.56 3.05
CA MET A 220 10.70 -4.73 3.40
C MET A 220 10.35 -6.19 3.72
N ARG A 221 10.89 -7.16 2.96
CA ARG A 221 10.69 -8.59 3.25
C ARG A 221 11.33 -9.02 4.58
N SER A 222 12.52 -8.52 4.88
CA SER A 222 13.19 -8.83 6.15
C SER A 222 12.42 -8.26 7.34
N LEU A 223 11.94 -7.02 7.24
CA LEU A 223 11.14 -6.38 8.27
C LEU A 223 9.75 -7.03 8.42
N GLN A 224 9.13 -7.45 7.30
CA GLN A 224 7.87 -8.22 7.35
C GLN A 224 8.01 -9.48 8.20
N LYS A 225 9.07 -10.26 7.97
CA LYS A 225 9.35 -11.48 8.72
C LYS A 225 9.68 -11.19 10.20
N GLU A 226 10.45 -10.15 10.45
CA GLU A 226 10.85 -9.76 11.80
C GLU A 226 9.66 -9.31 12.65
N PHE A 227 8.77 -8.49 12.09
CA PHE A 227 7.60 -7.94 12.79
C PHE A 227 6.33 -8.79 12.65
N GLY A 228 6.31 -9.79 11.75
CA GLY A 228 5.13 -10.62 11.48
C GLY A 228 3.97 -9.85 10.86
N MET A 229 4.24 -8.69 10.25
CA MET A 229 3.21 -7.85 9.65
C MET A 229 2.73 -8.39 8.31
N SER A 230 1.50 -8.02 7.92
CA SER A 230 0.95 -8.29 6.59
C SER A 230 1.18 -7.09 5.69
N ILE A 231 1.32 -7.31 4.37
CA ILE A 231 1.57 -6.23 3.41
C ILE A 231 0.51 -6.26 2.30
N LEU A 232 -0.18 -5.13 2.08
CA LEU A 232 -0.90 -4.86 0.85
C LEU A 232 0.03 -4.08 -0.07
N PHE A 233 0.60 -4.76 -1.06
CA PHE A 233 1.63 -4.24 -1.95
C PHE A 233 1.01 -3.81 -3.28
N ILE A 234 1.07 -2.52 -3.60
CA ILE A 234 0.47 -1.94 -4.81
C ILE A 234 1.57 -1.55 -5.76
N THR A 235 1.51 -2.05 -6.98
CA THR A 235 2.48 -1.74 -8.03
C THR A 235 1.90 -2.02 -9.41
N HIS A 236 2.51 -1.43 -10.43
CA HIS A 236 2.31 -1.80 -11.83
C HIS A 236 3.45 -2.72 -12.34
N ASP A 237 4.50 -2.94 -11.54
CA ASP A 237 5.66 -3.78 -11.89
C ASP A 237 5.46 -5.23 -11.42
N LEU A 238 5.12 -6.09 -12.38
CA LEU A 238 4.96 -7.52 -12.13
C LEU A 238 6.27 -8.25 -11.75
N GLY A 239 7.43 -7.74 -12.17
CA GLY A 239 8.72 -8.30 -11.78
C GLY A 239 8.93 -8.19 -10.26
N THR A 240 8.54 -7.08 -9.69
CA THR A 240 8.55 -6.85 -8.25
C THR A 240 7.56 -7.77 -7.51
N VAL A 241 6.36 -7.96 -8.07
CA VAL A 241 5.31 -8.82 -7.50
C VAL A 241 5.77 -10.27 -7.36
N ALA A 242 6.44 -10.80 -8.39
CA ALA A 242 6.97 -12.18 -8.37
C ALA A 242 7.90 -12.45 -7.18
N ASN A 243 8.59 -11.43 -6.72
CA ASN A 243 9.54 -11.53 -5.61
C ASN A 243 8.95 -11.19 -4.23
N MET A 244 7.90 -10.35 -4.18
CA MET A 244 7.40 -9.79 -2.92
C MET A 244 6.12 -10.45 -2.42
N CYS A 245 5.27 -10.95 -3.31
CA CYS A 245 3.91 -11.32 -2.98
C CYS A 245 3.73 -12.84 -2.84
N ASP A 246 2.79 -13.24 -2.00
CA ASP A 246 2.29 -14.62 -1.89
C ASP A 246 1.09 -14.82 -2.81
N ASN A 247 0.18 -13.85 -2.83
CA ASN A 247 -1.01 -13.82 -3.67
C ASN A 247 -1.07 -12.51 -4.46
N VAL A 248 -1.82 -12.54 -5.57
CA VAL A 248 -1.98 -11.39 -6.47
C VAL A 248 -3.44 -11.21 -6.83
N ALA A 249 -3.90 -9.97 -6.74
CA ALA A 249 -5.16 -9.50 -7.28
C ALA A 249 -4.87 -8.59 -8.48
N VAL A 250 -5.30 -8.99 -9.67
CA VAL A 250 -5.11 -8.21 -10.90
C VAL A 250 -6.33 -7.31 -11.10
N MET A 251 -6.11 -6.00 -11.11
CA MET A 251 -7.15 -5.00 -11.23
C MET A 251 -7.16 -4.35 -12.62
N TYR A 252 -8.32 -4.27 -13.23
CA TYR A 252 -8.54 -3.65 -14.53
C TYR A 252 -9.86 -2.87 -14.53
N LEU A 253 -9.86 -1.61 -14.95
CA LEU A 253 -11.03 -0.73 -15.03
C LEU A 253 -11.93 -0.73 -13.77
N GLY A 254 -11.33 -0.76 -12.58
CA GLY A 254 -12.04 -0.73 -11.31
C GLY A 254 -12.45 -2.10 -10.76
N GLU A 255 -12.21 -3.19 -11.46
CA GLU A 255 -12.59 -4.55 -11.07
C GLU A 255 -11.38 -5.46 -10.84
N ILE A 256 -11.48 -6.44 -9.95
CA ILE A 256 -10.50 -7.53 -9.87
C ILE A 256 -10.91 -8.59 -10.90
N VAL A 257 -10.11 -8.70 -11.95
CA VAL A 257 -10.37 -9.62 -13.07
C VAL A 257 -9.72 -10.99 -12.88
N GLU A 258 -8.71 -11.07 -12.02
CA GLU A 258 -8.07 -12.34 -11.67
C GLU A 258 -7.45 -12.27 -10.27
N TYR A 259 -7.56 -13.37 -9.52
CA TYR A 259 -7.00 -13.53 -8.17
C TYR A 259 -6.41 -14.92 -8.01
N GLY A 260 -5.22 -15.02 -7.46
CA GLY A 260 -4.58 -16.31 -7.21
C GLY A 260 -3.19 -16.16 -6.57
N THR A 261 -2.52 -17.28 -6.36
CA THR A 261 -1.12 -17.26 -5.92
C THR A 261 -0.23 -16.68 -7.02
N VAL A 262 0.91 -16.11 -6.63
CA VAL A 262 1.92 -15.63 -7.59
C VAL A 262 2.21 -16.69 -8.66
N HIS A 263 2.40 -17.96 -8.24
CA HIS A 263 2.66 -19.05 -9.17
C HIS A 263 1.53 -19.24 -10.19
N GLN A 264 0.27 -19.21 -9.75
CA GLN A 264 -0.89 -19.36 -10.65
C GLN A 264 -0.96 -18.22 -11.66
N ILE A 265 -0.84 -16.97 -11.21
CA ILE A 265 -0.94 -15.78 -12.06
C ILE A 265 0.20 -15.76 -13.11
N PHE A 266 1.42 -16.11 -12.73
CA PHE A 266 2.57 -16.04 -13.64
C PHE A 266 2.67 -17.22 -14.60
N HIS A 267 2.27 -18.43 -14.19
CA HIS A 267 2.45 -19.64 -15.01
C HIS A 267 1.17 -20.10 -15.71
N ASN A 268 -0.01 -19.77 -15.17
CA ASN A 268 -1.29 -20.18 -15.72
C ASN A 268 -2.35 -19.08 -15.65
N PRO A 269 -2.08 -17.87 -16.17
CA PRO A 269 -3.05 -16.77 -16.19
C PRO A 269 -4.29 -17.16 -16.99
N GLN A 270 -5.47 -16.87 -16.47
CA GLN A 270 -6.73 -17.20 -17.12
C GLN A 270 -7.28 -16.01 -17.90
N HIS A 271 -7.27 -14.81 -17.29
CA HIS A 271 -7.89 -13.64 -17.89
C HIS A 271 -7.04 -13.06 -19.04
N PRO A 272 -7.66 -12.62 -20.16
CA PRO A 272 -6.94 -12.06 -21.31
C PRO A 272 -6.06 -10.86 -20.97
N TYR A 273 -6.54 -9.97 -20.10
CA TYR A 273 -5.78 -8.82 -19.62
C TYR A 273 -4.51 -9.23 -18.86
N THR A 274 -4.60 -10.21 -17.94
CA THR A 274 -3.45 -10.74 -17.21
C THR A 274 -2.41 -11.33 -18.16
N LYS A 275 -2.87 -12.08 -19.18
CA LYS A 275 -1.99 -12.61 -20.26
C LYS A 275 -1.30 -11.50 -21.02
N GLY A 276 -2.00 -10.43 -21.36
CA GLY A 276 -1.45 -9.24 -22.02
C GLY A 276 -0.40 -8.55 -21.16
N LEU A 277 -0.73 -8.33 -19.88
CA LEU A 277 0.14 -7.68 -18.90
C LEU A 277 1.46 -8.46 -18.71
N LEU A 278 1.40 -9.80 -18.61
CA LEU A 278 2.59 -10.65 -18.50
C LEU A 278 3.43 -10.70 -19.78
N ARG A 279 2.81 -10.60 -20.96
CA ARG A 279 3.53 -10.55 -22.25
C ARG A 279 4.30 -9.24 -22.44
N SER A 280 3.90 -8.16 -21.77
CA SER A 280 4.59 -6.87 -21.82
C SER A 280 5.85 -6.83 -20.95
N LEU A 281 6.08 -7.85 -20.10
CA LEU A 281 7.31 -7.96 -19.33
C LEU A 281 8.52 -8.20 -20.26
N PRO A 282 9.63 -7.46 -20.08
CA PRO A 282 10.86 -7.73 -20.81
C PRO A 282 11.35 -9.15 -20.48
N LYS A 283 11.43 -10.01 -21.49
CA LYS A 283 12.03 -11.34 -21.33
C LYS A 283 13.55 -11.18 -21.18
N MET A 284 14.11 -11.62 -20.06
CA MET A 284 15.55 -11.55 -19.81
C MET A 284 16.42 -12.37 -20.77
N ASN A 285 15.86 -13.17 -21.70
CA ASN A 285 16.58 -14.13 -22.53
C ASN A 285 16.28 -14.07 -24.03
N GLU A 286 15.80 -12.96 -24.56
CA GLU A 286 15.86 -12.79 -26.03
C GLU A 286 17.13 -12.00 -26.35
N SER A 287 18.21 -12.71 -26.78
CA SER A 287 19.32 -12.18 -27.56
C SER A 287 18.73 -11.23 -28.60
N ARG A 288 19.22 -9.98 -28.63
CA ARG A 288 18.82 -8.94 -29.57
C ARG A 288 18.91 -9.45 -31.00
N GLU A 289 17.86 -10.02 -31.52
CA GLU A 289 17.66 -10.03 -32.98
C GLU A 289 17.29 -8.58 -33.38
N PRO A 290 17.87 -8.04 -34.44
CA PRO A 290 17.61 -6.69 -34.87
C PRO A 290 16.13 -6.53 -35.18
N ALA A 291 15.51 -5.56 -34.50
CA ALA A 291 14.09 -5.24 -34.60
C ALA A 291 13.68 -5.03 -36.06
N ASN A 292 13.08 -6.04 -36.65
CA ASN A 292 12.37 -5.90 -37.91
C ASN A 292 11.10 -5.09 -37.63
N LYS A 293 11.00 -3.93 -38.29
CA LYS A 293 9.91 -2.97 -38.22
C LYS A 293 8.57 -3.62 -38.57
N LYS A 294 7.87 -4.25 -37.63
CA LYS A 294 6.43 -4.58 -37.74
C LYS A 294 5.87 -4.97 -36.38
N SER A 295 5.67 -3.99 -35.50
CA SER A 295 4.70 -4.09 -34.40
C SER A 295 4.27 -2.72 -33.89
N ARG A 296 3.73 -1.94 -34.84
CA ARG A 296 2.81 -0.84 -34.52
C ARG A 296 1.43 -1.32 -34.98
N VAL A 297 0.81 -2.16 -34.20
CA VAL A 297 -0.62 -2.46 -34.33
C VAL A 297 -1.11 -2.91 -32.96
N PHE A 298 -1.44 -2.00 -32.09
CA PHE A 298 -2.44 -2.18 -31.06
C PHE A 298 -3.08 -0.81 -30.72
N LEU A 299 -3.60 -0.19 -31.79
CA LEU A 299 -4.82 0.61 -31.67
C LEU A 299 -5.78 -0.09 -32.63
N GLY A 300 -6.49 -1.06 -32.09
CA GLY A 300 -7.53 -1.75 -32.82
C GLY A 300 -8.66 -0.78 -33.13
N GLU A 301 -8.75 -0.39 -34.37
CA GLU A 301 -10.05 -0.09 -34.96
C GLU A 301 -10.88 -1.37 -34.85
N ASN A 302 -11.82 -1.37 -33.92
CA ASN A 302 -13.04 -2.14 -33.98
C ASN A 302 -14.16 -1.16 -33.63
N GLU A 303 -14.66 -0.49 -34.65
CA GLU A 303 -16.07 -0.16 -34.79
C GLU A 303 -16.85 -1.46 -34.60
N ASP A 304 -17.74 -1.44 -33.65
CA ASP A 304 -18.89 -2.29 -33.37
C ASP A 304 -18.92 -2.68 -31.89
N PHE A 305 -19.44 -1.78 -31.09
CA PHE A 305 -20.27 -2.08 -29.92
C PHE A 305 -20.95 -0.79 -29.47
N PHE A 306 -22.18 -0.59 -30.03
CA PHE A 306 -23.23 0.19 -29.40
C PHE A 306 -23.83 -0.56 -28.24
#